data_b651b4eef409b8b6596fe8d86d43c705
#
_entry.id   b651b4eef409b8b6596fe8d86d43c705
#
_cell.length_a   1.000
_cell.length_b   1.000
_cell.length_c   1.000
_cell.angle_alpha   90.00
_cell.angle_beta   90.00
_cell.angle_gamma   90.00
#
_symmetry.space_group_name_H-M   'P 1'
#
loop_
_entity.id
_entity.type
_entity.pdbx_description
1 polymer ?
#
loop_
_entity_poly.entity_id
_entity_poly.type
_entity_poly.pdbx_seq_one_letter_code
_entity_poly.pdbx_strand_id
1 'polypeptide(L)'
;MVIDHVVLLVPDVARAEQLLERSGLGYERGPYQPFAGTRNHMVPLEPPSYLEFLTIEDREAAEKTEPGRRVLACEAAGFGLLAWSVLVDDLEAVSDRLGIEIHDYTIPHGDGTLRGWRTVSGPAHLPFFIDYPNNGDRNGRLQAMYDRVGHRCSPIAFSELTISGSKEEMSDWLGPNDLPLRLVAGKEGIREARISTTDGPVAIGHDRRVAHRSAVAPPQLGDFGSGPASRRRERSG
;
A
#
# COMPACT_ATOMS: atom_id res chain seq x y z
N MET A 1 -15.27 -13.70 -8.23
CA MET A 1 -14.20 -12.97 -7.50
C MET A 1 -13.38 -12.17 -8.49
N VAL A 2 -12.94 -10.97 -8.11
CA VAL A 2 -11.98 -10.16 -8.88
C VAL A 2 -10.98 -9.52 -7.91
N ILE A 3 -9.78 -9.15 -8.37
CA ILE A 3 -8.86 -8.34 -7.56
C ILE A 3 -9.49 -6.96 -7.39
N ASP A 4 -9.84 -6.59 -6.15
CA ASP A 4 -10.42 -5.28 -5.86
C ASP A 4 -9.35 -4.20 -5.92
N HIS A 5 -8.29 -4.36 -5.14
CA HIS A 5 -7.15 -3.46 -5.19
C HIS A 5 -5.85 -4.11 -4.72
N VAL A 6 -4.76 -3.48 -5.11
CA VAL A 6 -3.41 -3.78 -4.64
C VAL A 6 -2.89 -2.55 -3.92
N VAL A 7 -2.28 -2.74 -2.76
CA VAL A 7 -1.79 -1.68 -1.87
C VAL A 7 -0.29 -1.58 -1.96
N LEU A 8 0.21 -0.37 -2.24
CA LEU A 8 1.63 -0.03 -2.27
C LEU A 8 1.94 1.02 -1.21
N LEU A 9 2.85 0.72 -0.29
CA LEU A 9 3.39 1.72 0.63
C LEU A 9 4.56 2.46 -0.02
N VAL A 10 4.51 3.79 0.01
CA VAL A 10 5.56 4.68 -0.52
C VAL A 10 6.03 5.66 0.56
N PRO A 11 7.29 6.15 0.47
CA PRO A 11 7.83 7.09 1.45
C PRO A 11 7.04 8.38 1.57
N ASP A 12 6.61 8.91 0.42
CA ASP A 12 5.91 10.18 0.29
C ASP A 12 5.14 10.26 -1.03
N VAL A 13 4.31 11.29 -1.17
CA VAL A 13 3.50 11.53 -2.36
C VAL A 13 4.37 11.80 -3.59
N ALA A 14 5.50 12.50 -3.44
CA ALA A 14 6.37 12.81 -4.58
C ALA A 14 6.97 11.54 -5.19
N ARG A 15 7.23 10.52 -4.37
CA ARG A 15 7.66 9.21 -4.86
C ARG A 15 6.54 8.47 -5.62
N ALA A 16 5.30 8.54 -5.10
CA ALA A 16 4.16 8.01 -5.83
C ALA A 16 4.00 8.69 -7.20
N GLU A 17 4.04 10.03 -7.23
CA GLU A 17 3.92 10.83 -8.46
C GLU A 17 4.98 10.45 -9.51
N GLN A 18 6.24 10.27 -9.11
CA GLN A 18 7.30 9.84 -10.03
C GLN A 18 7.02 8.46 -10.64
N LEU A 19 6.47 7.52 -9.87
CA LEU A 19 6.11 6.19 -10.38
C LEU A 19 4.94 6.29 -11.36
N LEU A 20 3.92 7.05 -11.00
CA LEU A 20 2.70 7.24 -11.79
C LEU A 20 2.96 8.00 -13.08
N GLU A 21 3.78 9.05 -13.03
CA GLU A 21 4.15 9.82 -14.21
C GLU A 21 4.85 8.95 -15.26
N ARG A 22 5.77 8.10 -14.84
CA ARG A 22 6.45 7.16 -15.75
C ARG A 22 5.50 6.14 -16.37
N SER A 23 4.48 5.75 -15.62
CA SER A 23 3.50 4.74 -16.02
C SER A 23 2.32 5.32 -16.81
N GLY A 24 2.19 6.64 -16.89
CA GLY A 24 1.04 7.29 -17.53
C GLY A 24 -0.27 7.17 -16.72
N LEU A 25 -0.17 6.82 -15.42
CA LEU A 25 -1.32 6.63 -14.53
C LEU A 25 -1.64 7.94 -13.78
N GLY A 26 -2.89 8.36 -13.78
CA GLY A 26 -3.41 9.44 -12.95
C GLY A 26 -3.92 8.92 -11.60
N TYR A 27 -4.02 9.79 -10.61
CA TYR A 27 -4.50 9.42 -9.28
C TYR A 27 -5.33 10.53 -8.64
N GLU A 28 -6.11 10.16 -7.62
CA GLU A 28 -6.83 11.09 -6.75
C GLU A 28 -6.39 10.89 -5.30
N ARG A 29 -6.18 12.00 -4.58
CA ARG A 29 -5.90 11.96 -3.15
C ARG A 29 -7.14 11.56 -2.38
N GLY A 30 -7.07 10.46 -1.66
CA GLY A 30 -8.13 9.95 -0.81
C GLY A 30 -8.07 10.45 0.64
N PRO A 31 -8.97 9.94 1.48
CA PRO A 31 -9.06 10.32 2.87
C PRO A 31 -7.89 9.81 3.72
N TYR A 32 -7.71 10.45 4.89
CA TYR A 32 -6.90 9.89 5.97
C TYR A 32 -7.60 8.65 6.55
N GLN A 33 -6.82 7.62 6.83
CA GLN A 33 -7.26 6.34 7.39
C GLN A 33 -6.79 6.21 8.84
N PRO A 34 -7.59 6.60 9.85
CA PRO A 34 -7.17 6.62 11.25
C PRO A 34 -6.84 5.24 11.81
N PHE A 35 -7.45 4.18 11.26
CA PHE A 35 -7.19 2.80 11.68
C PHE A 35 -5.80 2.26 11.25
N ALA A 36 -5.09 2.98 10.39
CA ALA A 36 -3.75 2.61 9.94
C ALA A 36 -2.72 3.75 10.07
N GLY A 37 -3.15 4.96 10.43
CA GLY A 37 -2.29 6.15 10.51
C GLY A 37 -1.77 6.59 9.14
N THR A 38 -2.51 6.28 8.06
CA THR A 38 -2.09 6.49 6.68
C THR A 38 -3.05 7.41 5.93
N ARG A 39 -2.57 7.95 4.84
CA ARG A 39 -3.43 8.53 3.81
C ARG A 39 -3.33 7.70 2.54
N ASN A 40 -4.49 7.45 1.94
CA ASN A 40 -4.52 6.76 0.67
C ASN A 40 -4.51 7.70 -0.53
N HIS A 41 -4.05 7.19 -1.67
CA HIS A 41 -4.12 7.82 -2.97
C HIS A 41 -4.56 6.73 -3.95
N MET A 42 -5.64 6.98 -4.66
CA MET A 42 -6.29 5.97 -5.49
C MET A 42 -5.97 6.19 -6.96
N VAL A 43 -5.50 5.16 -7.61
CA VAL A 43 -5.34 5.08 -9.07
C VAL A 43 -6.46 4.19 -9.58
N PRO A 44 -7.57 4.73 -10.08
CA PRO A 44 -8.67 3.92 -10.59
C PRO A 44 -8.25 3.18 -11.85
N LEU A 45 -8.67 1.93 -11.94
CA LEU A 45 -8.69 1.16 -13.18
C LEU A 45 -10.13 1.15 -13.70
N GLU A 46 -10.40 0.51 -14.83
CA GLU A 46 -11.80 0.22 -15.14
C GLU A 46 -12.46 -0.50 -13.95
N PRO A 47 -13.67 -0.08 -13.53
CA PRO A 47 -14.32 -0.69 -12.38
C PRO A 47 -14.45 -2.23 -12.52
N PRO A 48 -14.31 -2.98 -11.41
CA PRO A 48 -14.39 -2.50 -10.04
C PRO A 48 -13.03 -2.23 -9.35
N SER A 49 -11.90 -2.28 -10.06
CA SER A 49 -10.55 -2.36 -9.48
C SER A 49 -9.84 -1.00 -9.37
N TYR A 50 -8.87 -0.90 -8.47
CA TYR A 50 -7.97 0.25 -8.36
C TYR A 50 -6.60 -0.15 -7.75
N LEU A 51 -5.58 0.68 -7.96
CA LEU A 51 -4.33 0.59 -7.23
C LEU A 51 -4.35 1.63 -6.10
N GLU A 52 -3.92 1.26 -4.91
CA GLU A 52 -3.87 2.14 -3.75
C GLU A 52 -2.42 2.44 -3.34
N PHE A 53 -2.07 3.72 -3.24
CA PHE A 53 -0.83 4.14 -2.61
C PHE A 53 -1.11 4.61 -1.21
N LEU A 54 -0.31 4.16 -0.25
CA LEU A 54 -0.34 4.64 1.12
C LEU A 54 0.90 5.45 1.45
N THR A 55 0.70 6.55 2.15
CA THR A 55 1.75 7.29 2.85
C THR A 55 1.46 7.30 4.35
N ILE A 56 2.48 7.18 5.19
CA ILE A 56 2.32 7.30 6.64
C ILE A 56 2.14 8.78 6.97
N GLU A 57 1.03 9.12 7.60
CA GLU A 57 0.71 10.51 8.00
C GLU A 57 0.73 10.67 9.52
N ASP A 58 0.35 9.62 10.26
CA ASP A 58 0.36 9.60 11.72
C ASP A 58 0.97 8.28 12.23
N ARG A 59 2.24 8.33 12.55
CA ARG A 59 3.00 7.18 13.06
C ARG A 59 2.47 6.69 14.42
N GLU A 60 2.09 7.62 15.31
CA GLU A 60 1.58 7.25 16.64
C GLU A 60 0.25 6.51 16.54
N ALA A 61 -0.64 6.91 15.61
CA ALA A 61 -1.85 6.16 15.32
C ALA A 61 -1.55 4.78 14.72
N ALA A 62 -0.58 4.69 13.79
CA ALA A 62 -0.16 3.43 13.19
C ALA A 62 0.37 2.43 14.23
N GLU A 63 1.12 2.87 15.23
CA GLU A 63 1.65 2.00 16.28
C GLU A 63 0.57 1.33 17.15
N LYS A 64 -0.61 1.96 17.26
CA LYS A 64 -1.70 1.51 18.13
C LYS A 64 -2.56 0.41 17.54
N THR A 65 -2.52 0.21 16.23
CA THR A 65 -3.42 -0.71 15.53
C THR A 65 -2.66 -1.85 14.83
N GLU A 66 -3.35 -2.95 14.57
CA GLU A 66 -2.74 -4.06 13.83
C GLU A 66 -2.48 -3.68 12.35
N PRO A 67 -3.43 -3.08 11.59
CA PRO A 67 -3.15 -2.59 10.25
C PRO A 67 -1.98 -1.58 10.19
N GLY A 68 -1.91 -0.66 11.12
CA GLY A 68 -0.83 0.32 11.21
C GLY A 68 0.52 -0.33 11.46
N ARG A 69 0.60 -1.33 12.35
CA ARG A 69 1.86 -2.09 12.57
C ARG A 69 2.33 -2.84 11.33
N ARG A 70 1.43 -3.35 10.49
CA ARG A 70 1.78 -3.94 9.17
C ARG A 70 2.38 -2.89 8.24
N VAL A 71 1.81 -1.69 8.20
CA VAL A 71 2.36 -0.56 7.44
C VAL A 71 3.78 -0.22 7.90
N LEU A 72 4.01 -0.09 9.21
CA LEU A 72 5.33 0.19 9.78
C LEU A 72 6.34 -0.93 9.51
N ALA A 73 5.91 -2.18 9.52
CA ALA A 73 6.77 -3.32 9.15
C ALA A 73 7.16 -3.27 7.66
N CYS A 74 6.24 -2.88 6.76
CA CYS A 74 6.53 -2.68 5.33
C CYS A 74 7.53 -1.52 5.13
N GLU A 75 7.36 -0.42 5.83
CA GLU A 75 8.33 0.69 5.84
C GLU A 75 9.71 0.20 6.27
N ALA A 76 9.80 -0.51 7.38
CA ALA A 76 11.07 -1.06 7.89
C ALA A 76 11.72 -2.05 6.91
N ALA A 77 10.94 -2.72 6.06
CA ALA A 77 11.41 -3.59 5.00
C ALA A 77 11.83 -2.85 3.71
N GLY A 78 11.66 -1.51 3.66
CA GLY A 78 12.10 -0.66 2.55
C GLY A 78 10.98 -0.25 1.60
N PHE A 79 9.73 -0.20 2.07
CA PHE A 79 8.53 0.13 1.28
C PHE A 79 8.19 -0.92 0.21
N GLY A 80 7.10 -0.73 -0.51
CA GLY A 80 6.69 -1.57 -1.63
C GLY A 80 5.29 -2.15 -1.47
N LEU A 81 5.02 -3.24 -2.17
CA LEU A 81 3.70 -3.91 -2.17
C LEU A 81 3.41 -4.48 -0.77
N LEU A 82 2.32 -3.99 -0.17
CA LEU A 82 1.94 -4.25 1.21
C LEU A 82 0.85 -5.32 1.34
N ALA A 83 -0.20 -5.20 0.54
CA ALA A 83 -1.38 -6.03 0.61
C ALA A 83 -2.12 -6.06 -0.72
N TRP A 84 -3.07 -6.97 -0.86
CA TRP A 84 -4.04 -6.99 -1.94
C TRP A 84 -5.36 -7.57 -1.45
N SER A 85 -6.43 -7.25 -2.15
CA SER A 85 -7.77 -7.69 -1.77
C SER A 85 -8.53 -8.31 -2.93
N VAL A 86 -9.48 -9.14 -2.56
CA VAL A 86 -10.40 -9.82 -3.48
C VAL A 86 -11.82 -9.36 -3.17
N LEU A 87 -12.47 -8.75 -4.16
CA LEU A 87 -13.89 -8.43 -4.11
C LEU A 87 -14.71 -9.71 -4.23
N VAL A 88 -15.64 -9.90 -3.31
CA VAL A 88 -16.55 -11.05 -3.29
C VAL A 88 -18.01 -10.59 -3.20
N ASP A 89 -18.90 -11.42 -3.69
CA ASP A 89 -20.34 -11.15 -3.66
C ASP A 89 -20.98 -11.62 -2.34
N ASP A 90 -20.35 -12.57 -1.64
CA ASP A 90 -20.83 -13.17 -0.38
C ASP A 90 -19.66 -13.31 0.60
N LEU A 91 -19.48 -12.29 1.43
CA LEU A 91 -18.42 -12.26 2.44
C LEU A 91 -18.73 -13.17 3.61
N GLU A 92 -20.01 -13.39 3.92
CA GLU A 92 -20.48 -14.33 4.93
C GLU A 92 -20.04 -15.76 4.61
N ALA A 93 -20.23 -16.21 3.37
CA ALA A 93 -19.79 -17.53 2.94
C ALA A 93 -18.25 -17.69 3.03
N VAL A 94 -17.49 -16.63 2.80
CA VAL A 94 -16.02 -16.64 2.99
C VAL A 94 -15.67 -16.75 4.47
N SER A 95 -16.33 -15.95 5.33
CA SER A 95 -16.18 -15.97 6.78
C SER A 95 -16.43 -17.35 7.35
N ASP A 96 -17.56 -17.97 6.99
CA ASP A 96 -17.95 -19.30 7.44
C ASP A 96 -16.94 -20.37 7.00
N ARG A 97 -16.51 -20.33 5.74
CA ARG A 97 -15.53 -21.27 5.18
C ARG A 97 -14.17 -21.20 5.86
N LEU A 98 -13.70 -20.01 6.19
CA LEU A 98 -12.42 -19.80 6.80
C LEU A 98 -12.44 -19.80 8.33
N GLY A 99 -13.63 -19.70 8.94
CA GLY A 99 -13.80 -19.58 10.39
C GLY A 99 -13.22 -18.25 10.93
N ILE A 100 -13.28 -17.17 10.14
CA ILE A 100 -12.71 -15.86 10.48
C ILE A 100 -13.83 -14.82 10.53
N GLU A 101 -13.81 -14.01 11.57
CA GLU A 101 -14.81 -12.97 11.80
C GLU A 101 -14.72 -11.84 10.74
N ILE A 102 -15.90 -11.30 10.36
CA ILE A 102 -16.01 -10.14 9.51
C ILE A 102 -15.73 -8.88 10.33
N HIS A 103 -14.89 -8.00 9.79
CA HIS A 103 -14.61 -6.69 10.37
C HIS A 103 -15.22 -5.57 9.53
N ASP A 104 -15.95 -4.66 10.19
CA ASP A 104 -16.56 -3.49 9.57
C ASP A 104 -15.64 -2.27 9.70
N TYR A 105 -15.51 -1.55 8.61
CA TYR A 105 -14.79 -0.26 8.55
C TYR A 105 -15.70 0.82 8.00
N THR A 106 -15.58 2.01 8.57
CA THR A 106 -16.31 3.19 8.09
C THR A 106 -15.42 4.43 8.23
N ILE A 107 -15.34 5.22 7.17
CA ILE A 107 -14.61 6.49 7.18
C ILE A 107 -15.48 7.63 6.65
N PRO A 108 -15.35 8.85 7.22
CA PRO A 108 -15.97 10.03 6.67
C PRO A 108 -15.27 10.46 5.39
N HIS A 109 -16.05 10.85 4.39
CA HIS A 109 -15.58 11.48 3.16
C HIS A 109 -15.79 12.98 3.17
N GLY A 110 -15.03 13.69 2.31
CA GLY A 110 -15.08 15.15 2.21
C GLY A 110 -16.44 15.72 1.76
N ASP A 111 -17.31 14.89 1.21
CA ASP A 111 -18.71 15.23 0.86
C ASP A 111 -19.69 15.05 2.05
N GLY A 112 -19.18 14.73 3.25
CA GLY A 112 -19.97 14.49 4.46
C GLY A 112 -20.62 13.12 4.53
N THR A 113 -20.43 12.25 3.54
CA THR A 113 -20.93 10.87 3.58
C THR A 113 -20.02 9.98 4.40
N LEU A 114 -20.59 8.94 5.02
CA LEU A 114 -19.84 7.82 5.56
C LEU A 114 -19.76 6.72 4.51
N ARG A 115 -18.57 6.21 4.27
CA ARG A 115 -18.37 5.06 3.37
C ARG A 115 -17.79 3.90 4.16
N GLY A 116 -18.41 2.75 4.00
CA GLY A 116 -18.04 1.56 4.72
C GLY A 116 -17.68 0.41 3.79
N TRP A 117 -16.91 -0.49 4.32
CA TRP A 117 -16.62 -1.79 3.73
C TRP A 117 -16.47 -2.82 4.84
N ARG A 118 -16.59 -4.09 4.46
CA ARG A 118 -16.35 -5.19 5.39
C ARG A 118 -15.22 -6.06 4.86
N THR A 119 -14.47 -6.68 5.75
CA THR A 119 -13.35 -7.55 5.38
C THR A 119 -13.33 -8.85 6.18
N VAL A 120 -12.82 -9.90 5.55
CA VAL A 120 -12.29 -11.11 6.19
C VAL A 120 -10.78 -11.11 5.92
N SER A 121 -9.98 -11.02 6.96
CA SER A 121 -8.52 -10.89 6.89
C SER A 121 -7.83 -11.97 7.69
N GLY A 122 -6.70 -12.47 7.16
CA GLY A 122 -5.89 -13.50 7.80
C GLY A 122 -4.39 -13.14 7.79
N PRO A 123 -3.52 -14.14 7.54
CA PRO A 123 -2.08 -13.91 7.44
C PRO A 123 -1.72 -12.79 6.46
N ALA A 124 -0.73 -11.97 6.80
CA ALA A 124 -0.38 -10.75 6.06
C ALA A 124 0.06 -10.99 4.60
N HIS A 125 0.50 -12.20 4.28
CA HIS A 125 0.94 -12.58 2.92
C HIS A 125 -0.21 -13.05 2.02
N LEU A 126 -1.38 -13.34 2.60
CA LEU A 126 -2.59 -13.71 1.86
C LEU A 126 -3.46 -12.48 1.61
N PRO A 127 -4.36 -12.53 0.60
CA PRO A 127 -5.30 -11.44 0.37
C PRO A 127 -6.33 -11.35 1.48
N PHE A 128 -6.83 -10.18 1.73
CA PHE A 128 -8.09 -10.05 2.45
C PHE A 128 -9.26 -10.03 1.46
N PHE A 129 -10.39 -10.58 1.90
CA PHE A 129 -11.63 -10.49 1.15
C PHE A 129 -12.38 -9.24 1.56
N ILE A 130 -13.08 -8.62 0.62
CA ILE A 130 -13.77 -7.35 0.83
C ILE A 130 -15.12 -7.34 0.13
N ASP A 131 -16.10 -6.70 0.76
CA ASP A 131 -17.35 -6.29 0.14
C ASP A 131 -17.76 -4.87 0.58
N TYR A 132 -18.77 -4.34 -0.10
CA TYR A 132 -19.24 -2.96 0.08
C TYR A 132 -20.78 -2.89 0.17
N PRO A 133 -21.42 -3.54 1.14
CA PRO A 133 -22.88 -3.74 1.14
C PRO A 133 -23.68 -2.45 1.16
N ASN A 134 -23.16 -1.37 1.74
CA ASN A 134 -23.87 -0.10 1.95
C ASN A 134 -23.21 1.07 1.17
N ASN A 135 -22.43 0.78 0.15
CA ASN A 135 -21.62 1.82 -0.52
C ASN A 135 -22.29 2.39 -1.79
N GLY A 136 -23.58 2.14 -2.00
CA GLY A 136 -24.36 2.63 -3.15
C GLY A 136 -23.66 2.30 -4.48
N ASP A 137 -23.72 3.20 -5.45
CA ASP A 137 -23.06 3.03 -6.75
C ASP A 137 -21.53 3.25 -6.66
N ARG A 138 -20.83 2.26 -6.11
CA ARG A 138 -19.35 2.27 -6.00
C ARG A 138 -18.68 2.30 -7.38
N ASN A 139 -19.18 1.49 -8.31
CA ASN A 139 -18.58 1.40 -9.65
C ASN A 139 -18.75 2.69 -10.44
N GLY A 140 -19.91 3.34 -10.36
CA GLY A 140 -20.11 4.67 -10.98
C GLY A 140 -19.18 5.73 -10.38
N ARG A 141 -18.89 5.69 -9.07
CA ARG A 141 -17.91 6.61 -8.45
C ARG A 141 -16.48 6.31 -8.91
N LEU A 142 -16.09 5.04 -9.04
CA LEU A 142 -14.78 4.67 -9.57
C LEU A 142 -14.65 5.10 -11.03
N GLN A 143 -15.70 4.93 -11.85
CA GLN A 143 -15.71 5.39 -13.23
C GLN A 143 -15.57 6.92 -13.30
N ALA A 144 -16.33 7.66 -12.49
CA ALA A 144 -16.22 9.12 -12.44
C ALA A 144 -14.83 9.58 -11.97
N MET A 145 -14.17 8.84 -11.08
CA MET A 145 -12.79 9.10 -10.70
C MET A 145 -11.83 8.80 -11.85
N TYR A 146 -11.98 7.66 -12.53
CA TYR A 146 -11.22 7.27 -13.72
C TYR A 146 -11.24 8.36 -14.79
N ASP A 147 -12.41 8.87 -15.11
CA ASP A 147 -12.60 9.92 -16.12
C ASP A 147 -11.93 11.25 -15.73
N ARG A 148 -11.78 11.50 -14.44
CA ARG A 148 -11.28 12.77 -13.89
C ARG A 148 -9.77 12.84 -13.65
N VAL A 149 -9.11 11.70 -13.32
CA VAL A 149 -7.70 11.70 -12.90
C VAL A 149 -6.69 11.92 -14.01
N GLY A 150 -7.12 11.94 -15.28
CA GLY A 150 -6.27 12.27 -16.41
C GLY A 150 -5.19 11.21 -16.70
N HIS A 151 -5.58 9.96 -16.82
CA HIS A 151 -4.68 8.92 -17.31
C HIS A 151 -4.15 9.27 -18.71
N ARG A 152 -2.87 9.04 -18.94
CA ARG A 152 -2.22 9.12 -20.26
C ARG A 152 -2.23 7.78 -21.01
N CYS A 153 -2.45 6.68 -20.30
CA CYS A 153 -2.79 5.36 -20.83
C CYS A 153 -4.16 4.97 -20.26
N SER A 154 -4.86 4.05 -20.87
CA SER A 154 -6.15 3.57 -20.36
C SER A 154 -5.92 2.31 -19.51
N PRO A 155 -5.82 2.40 -18.19
CA PRO A 155 -5.63 1.24 -17.33
C PRO A 155 -6.93 0.45 -17.23
N ILE A 156 -6.87 -0.85 -17.56
CA ILE A 156 -8.06 -1.71 -17.68
C ILE A 156 -8.23 -2.54 -16.39
N ALA A 157 -7.30 -3.44 -16.10
CA ALA A 157 -7.41 -4.38 -14.98
C ALA A 157 -6.05 -4.87 -14.55
N PHE A 158 -5.98 -5.52 -13.39
CA PHE A 158 -4.82 -6.33 -13.04
C PHE A 158 -4.76 -7.56 -13.96
N SER A 159 -3.75 -7.61 -14.82
CA SER A 159 -3.53 -8.71 -15.76
C SER A 159 -2.69 -9.84 -15.19
N GLU A 160 -1.88 -9.59 -14.17
CA GLU A 160 -1.14 -10.59 -13.41
C GLU A 160 -0.76 -10.03 -12.03
N LEU A 161 -0.89 -10.85 -11.01
CA LEU A 161 -0.30 -10.59 -9.69
C LEU A 161 0.69 -11.72 -9.37
N THR A 162 1.98 -11.37 -9.30
CA THR A 162 3.02 -12.33 -8.93
C THR A 162 3.18 -12.36 -7.42
N ILE A 163 2.96 -13.53 -6.82
CA ILE A 163 3.01 -13.76 -5.38
C ILE A 163 4.00 -14.89 -5.10
N SER A 164 4.85 -14.72 -4.09
CA SER A 164 5.68 -15.80 -3.58
C SER A 164 5.09 -16.38 -2.30
N GLY A 165 5.15 -17.71 -2.18
CA GLY A 165 4.59 -18.45 -1.05
C GLY A 165 4.15 -19.85 -1.42
N SER A 166 3.36 -20.47 -0.55
CA SER A 166 2.79 -21.79 -0.78
C SER A 166 1.61 -21.72 -1.75
N LYS A 167 1.68 -22.56 -2.81
CA LYS A 167 0.56 -22.71 -3.74
C LYS A 167 -0.66 -23.36 -3.07
N GLU A 168 -0.40 -24.33 -2.21
CA GLU A 168 -1.45 -25.06 -1.50
C GLU A 168 -2.21 -24.12 -0.55
N GLU A 169 -1.49 -23.39 0.31
CA GLU A 169 -2.07 -22.40 1.22
C GLU A 169 -2.89 -21.34 0.48
N MET A 170 -2.37 -20.80 -0.62
CA MET A 170 -3.10 -19.81 -1.43
C MET A 170 -4.37 -20.40 -2.06
N SER A 171 -4.31 -21.67 -2.52
CA SER A 171 -5.47 -22.37 -3.08
C SER A 171 -6.54 -22.63 -2.02
N ASP A 172 -6.15 -23.08 -0.83
CA ASP A 172 -7.06 -23.33 0.29
C ASP A 172 -7.70 -22.03 0.78
N TRP A 173 -6.91 -20.96 0.83
CA TRP A 173 -7.37 -19.65 1.23
C TRP A 173 -8.40 -19.06 0.27
N LEU A 174 -8.11 -19.04 -1.01
CA LEU A 174 -8.98 -18.46 -2.03
C LEU A 174 -10.17 -19.35 -2.36
N GLY A 175 -10.02 -20.67 -2.29
CA GLY A 175 -10.95 -21.62 -2.87
C GLY A 175 -10.91 -21.58 -4.41
N PRO A 176 -11.90 -22.19 -5.08
CA PRO A 176 -11.99 -22.19 -6.54
C PRO A 176 -12.10 -20.76 -7.10
N ASN A 177 -11.16 -20.38 -7.97
CA ASN A 177 -11.12 -19.05 -8.57
C ASN A 177 -10.35 -19.06 -9.90
N ASP A 178 -10.48 -17.97 -10.66
CA ASP A 178 -9.81 -17.70 -11.94
C ASP A 178 -9.00 -16.39 -11.90
N LEU A 179 -8.56 -15.98 -10.70
CA LEU A 179 -7.77 -14.76 -10.54
C LEU A 179 -6.44 -14.86 -11.30
N PRO A 180 -5.96 -13.75 -11.88
CA PRO A 180 -4.72 -13.74 -12.68
C PRO A 180 -3.48 -13.80 -11.79
N LEU A 181 -3.27 -14.93 -11.12
CA LEU A 181 -2.17 -15.12 -10.17
C LEU A 181 -1.03 -15.92 -10.78
N ARG A 182 0.20 -15.46 -10.57
CA ARG A 182 1.42 -16.19 -10.84
C ARG A 182 2.13 -16.49 -9.53
N LEU A 183 2.09 -17.74 -9.09
CA LEU A 183 2.76 -18.17 -7.86
C LEU A 183 4.21 -18.59 -8.15
N VAL A 184 5.14 -18.06 -7.34
CA VAL A 184 6.57 -18.33 -7.45
C VAL A 184 7.13 -18.76 -6.09
N ALA A 185 8.19 -19.56 -6.11
CA ALA A 185 8.89 -19.93 -4.88
C ALA A 185 9.60 -18.73 -4.27
N GLY A 186 9.67 -18.67 -2.94
CA GLY A 186 10.41 -17.64 -2.21
C GLY A 186 9.76 -17.27 -0.89
N LYS A 187 10.34 -16.27 -0.22
CA LYS A 187 9.74 -15.71 0.99
C LYS A 187 8.35 -15.17 0.63
N GLU A 188 7.38 -15.40 1.48
CA GLU A 188 6.00 -14.98 1.30
C GLU A 188 5.86 -13.47 1.02
N GLY A 189 4.90 -13.13 0.15
CA GLY A 189 4.53 -11.74 -0.17
C GLY A 189 4.33 -11.47 -1.66
N ILE A 190 3.83 -10.29 -1.95
CA ILE A 190 3.57 -9.80 -3.30
C ILE A 190 4.89 -9.33 -3.91
N ARG A 191 5.14 -9.72 -5.16
CA ARG A 191 6.37 -9.38 -5.90
C ARG A 191 6.15 -8.30 -6.94
N GLU A 192 5.08 -8.43 -7.70
CA GLU A 192 4.76 -7.55 -8.81
C GLU A 192 3.26 -7.57 -9.06
N ALA A 193 2.69 -6.42 -9.38
CA ALA A 193 1.36 -6.28 -9.94
C ALA A 193 1.48 -5.74 -11.36
N ARG A 194 0.84 -6.38 -12.33
CA ARG A 194 0.75 -5.92 -13.71
C ARG A 194 -0.65 -5.43 -14.02
N ILE A 195 -0.71 -4.25 -14.60
CA ILE A 195 -1.94 -3.62 -15.05
C ILE A 195 -1.94 -3.63 -16.57
N SER A 196 -2.98 -4.19 -17.19
CA SER A 196 -3.19 -4.05 -18.63
C SER A 196 -3.61 -2.62 -18.94
N THR A 197 -3.04 -2.05 -19.99
CA THR A 197 -3.41 -0.74 -20.52
C THR A 197 -3.49 -0.80 -22.05
N THR A 198 -4.09 0.21 -22.68
CA THR A 198 -4.13 0.31 -24.16
C THR A 198 -2.73 0.39 -24.78
N ASP A 199 -1.75 0.89 -24.04
CA ASP A 199 -0.38 1.12 -24.54
C ASP A 199 0.60 -0.02 -24.16
N GLY A 200 0.07 -1.10 -23.57
CA GLY A 200 0.82 -2.24 -23.08
C GLY A 200 0.83 -2.31 -21.54
N PRO A 201 1.33 -3.41 -20.96
CA PRO A 201 1.24 -3.62 -19.54
C PRO A 201 2.18 -2.70 -18.74
N VAL A 202 1.67 -2.15 -17.63
CA VAL A 202 2.44 -1.42 -16.62
C VAL A 202 2.73 -2.37 -15.46
N ALA A 203 4.00 -2.47 -15.05
CA ALA A 203 4.42 -3.29 -13.93
C ALA A 203 4.73 -2.41 -12.70
N ILE A 204 4.13 -2.76 -11.56
CA ILE A 204 4.37 -2.16 -10.25
C ILE A 204 5.01 -3.24 -9.37
N GLY A 205 6.23 -3.02 -8.91
CA GLY A 205 6.97 -3.99 -8.12
C GLY A 205 7.77 -3.35 -6.99
N HIS A 206 8.47 -4.17 -6.21
CA HIS A 206 9.42 -3.68 -5.22
C HIS A 206 10.59 -2.99 -5.91
N ASP A 207 10.66 -1.68 -5.83
CA ASP A 207 11.84 -0.92 -6.28
C ASP A 207 12.97 -1.05 -5.24
N ARG A 208 13.82 -2.05 -5.41
CA ARG A 208 15.00 -2.27 -4.54
C ARG A 208 15.94 -1.05 -4.46
N ARG A 209 15.76 -0.02 -5.28
CA ARG A 209 16.56 1.20 -5.28
C ARG A 209 16.09 2.23 -4.25
N VAL A 210 14.95 2.03 -3.63
CA VAL A 210 14.43 2.93 -2.58
C VAL A 210 15.16 2.74 -1.25
N ALA A 211 15.71 1.55 -0.98
CA ALA A 211 16.35 1.20 0.28
C ALA A 211 17.74 1.86 0.53
N HIS A 212 18.31 2.59 -0.44
CA HIS A 212 19.72 3.04 -0.36
C HIS A 212 19.93 4.55 -0.14
N ARG A 213 18.94 5.36 0.22
CA ARG A 213 19.14 6.81 0.43
C ARG A 213 18.68 7.39 1.77
N SER A 214 18.35 6.58 2.77
CA SER A 214 17.97 7.11 4.11
C SER A 214 18.99 6.85 5.22
N ALA A 215 20.23 6.47 4.89
CA ALA A 215 21.33 6.55 5.85
C ALA A 215 22.00 7.92 5.70
N VAL A 216 21.40 8.97 6.23
CA VAL A 216 22.15 10.15 6.62
C VAL A 216 22.99 9.71 7.82
N ALA A 217 24.30 9.56 7.59
CA ALA A 217 25.24 9.32 8.67
C ALA A 217 25.08 10.44 9.71
N PRO A 218 25.05 10.10 11.02
CA PRO A 218 25.04 11.13 12.06
C PRO A 218 26.26 12.04 11.87
N PRO A 219 26.13 13.36 12.10
CA PRO A 219 27.26 14.27 12.00
C PRO A 219 28.34 13.78 12.94
N GLN A 220 29.54 13.56 12.43
CA GLN A 220 30.72 13.28 13.23
C GLN A 220 30.94 14.49 14.14
N LEU A 221 30.83 14.29 15.45
CA LEU A 221 31.24 15.25 16.45
C LEU A 221 32.74 15.50 16.21
N GLY A 222 33.05 16.67 15.65
CA GLY A 222 34.40 17.11 15.44
C GLY A 222 35.15 17.16 16.77
N ASP A 223 36.34 16.57 16.78
CA ASP A 223 37.35 16.70 17.83
C ASP A 223 37.51 18.18 18.19
N PHE A 224 37.10 18.55 19.39
CA PHE A 224 37.51 19.82 19.98
C PHE A 224 38.99 19.74 20.29
N GLY A 225 39.80 20.29 19.39
CA GLY A 225 41.23 20.43 19.54
C GLY A 225 41.57 21.12 20.86
N SER A 226 42.40 20.47 21.62
CA SER A 226 43.10 20.99 22.81
C SER A 226 43.92 22.24 22.43
N GLY A 227 43.44 23.41 22.86
CA GLY A 227 44.15 24.68 22.74
C GLY A 227 45.43 24.70 23.60
N PRO A 228 46.48 25.45 23.21
CA PRO A 228 47.80 25.41 23.86
C PRO A 228 47.81 26.13 25.21
N ALA A 229 48.49 25.52 26.16
CA ALA A 229 48.77 26.05 27.49
C ALA A 229 49.53 27.37 27.41
N SER A 230 48.96 28.45 27.99
CA SER A 230 49.63 29.73 28.19
C SER A 230 50.68 29.64 29.30
N ARG A 231 51.95 29.80 28.98
CA ARG A 231 53.05 29.97 29.93
C ARG A 231 52.90 31.29 30.66
N ARG A 232 52.69 31.22 31.99
CA ARG A 232 52.82 32.33 32.92
C ARG A 232 54.29 32.70 33.02
N ARG A 233 54.66 33.94 32.64
CA ARG A 233 55.94 34.55 32.98
C ARG A 233 55.79 35.20 34.37
N GLU A 234 56.56 34.70 35.31
CA GLU A 234 56.87 35.44 36.53
C GLU A 234 57.77 36.64 36.17
N ARG A 235 57.41 37.80 36.68
CA ARG A 235 58.33 38.94 36.89
C ARG A 235 58.32 39.32 38.31
N SER A 236 59.50 39.19 38.88
CA SER A 236 59.93 39.74 40.20
C SER A 236 60.06 41.28 40.08
N GLY A 237 59.76 42.01 41.08
CA GLY A 237 59.93 43.41 41.33
C GLY A 237 59.19 43.87 42.56
#